data_2dd71bd4619eebbf508b5a77a47f1b68
#
_entry.id   2dd71bd4619eebbf508b5a77a47f1b68
#
_cell.length_a   1.000
_cell.length_b   1.000
_cell.length_c   1.000
_cell.angle_alpha   90.00
_cell.angle_beta   90.00
_cell.angle_gamma   90.00
#
_symmetry.space_group_name_H-M   'P 1'
#
loop_
_entity.id
_entity.type
_entity.pdbx_description
1 polymer ?
#
loop_
_entity_poly.entity_id
_entity_poly.type
_entity_poly.pdbx_seq_one_letter_code
_entity_poly.pdbx_strand_id
1 'polypeptide(L)'
;GETFAAWVERAGNPMEDGYDVISQMPLVHDGIRGVADFLVRGDPLPNGAVPYEPVDAKLPREGAKPGHVLQLVFYAEAIEALTGVAPEFGRLFLGSGKQLEIRFSEVSAYWRRMRLQLKEALSADPTSGTTPEKCAYCDYCEFFDHCSAEWRSNDSLVYVAGVRRSERQVLEEAGVATMASLAVASGEPDFDVAPVRLKELATQAELQVVAREHLDERPPFRLLDPDDQGARSVATLPKPDEGDVFLDFEGHPFWRPDRGLFFLFGFIREDGDGAWAYEQRWAHTPDEEATLTRELIDYLHQRHAKHPGMHVYHYNHTEKSSLVKLAEELGLLVEEHGLEGRQLAELIDAGVFVDLLMTVRHSVQVGVESYGLKEIERLTDYERVAGIEKGAGAVVEYESFMGDGDPDRLTRIAAYNKDDVWATKEVRDWLVAQRPKGLDWPKPAPPPAPSADNAPEGQAELLEFPEGSFQYLLAHLLDYWWRERRFNIADRFSRLEAAELETGRDSLGDPNTIGGLASQGQVAPPPGARVARQAFHFPEQEVNEAGLVPQADPKFPISVSYITPDATGRGHLASTSVEALDV
;
A
#
# COMPACT_ATOMS: atom_id res chain seq x y z
N GLY A 1 -13.77 38.66 -3.22
CA GLY A 1 -12.67 38.41 -2.27
C GLY A 1 -11.39 39.07 -2.74
N GLU A 2 -10.45 39.29 -1.84
CA GLU A 2 -9.11 39.83 -2.12
C GLU A 2 -8.36 38.88 -3.08
N THR A 3 -7.62 39.42 -4.06
CA THR A 3 -6.75 38.61 -4.92
C THR A 3 -5.47 38.19 -4.17
N PHE A 4 -4.84 37.08 -4.57
CA PHE A 4 -3.60 36.63 -3.93
C PHE A 4 -2.49 37.71 -4.01
N ALA A 5 -2.39 38.41 -5.13
CA ALA A 5 -1.43 39.51 -5.31
C ALA A 5 -1.67 40.66 -4.32
N ALA A 6 -2.93 41.07 -4.14
CA ALA A 6 -3.27 42.10 -3.15
C ALA A 6 -2.99 41.65 -1.70
N TRP A 7 -3.16 40.35 -1.43
CA TRP A 7 -2.81 39.80 -0.13
C TRP A 7 -1.30 39.83 0.13
N VAL A 8 -0.47 39.44 -0.86
CA VAL A 8 1.00 39.54 -0.78
C VAL A 8 1.44 40.99 -0.55
N GLU A 9 0.89 41.93 -1.32
CA GLU A 9 1.20 43.35 -1.17
C GLU A 9 0.83 43.87 0.24
N ARG A 10 -0.33 43.52 0.76
CA ARG A 10 -0.78 43.87 2.09
C ARG A 10 0.05 43.23 3.21
N ALA A 11 0.46 41.99 3.04
CA ALA A 11 1.29 41.26 4.00
C ALA A 11 2.69 41.89 4.15
N GLY A 12 3.22 42.44 3.05
CA GLY A 12 4.57 43.02 3.04
C GLY A 12 5.65 42.02 3.44
N ASN A 13 6.63 42.50 4.20
CA ASN A 13 7.71 41.65 4.75
C ASN A 13 7.76 41.70 6.28
N PRO A 14 6.88 41.01 6.99
CA PRO A 14 6.84 41.05 8.47
C PRO A 14 8.09 40.46 9.13
N MET A 15 8.95 39.76 8.40
CA MET A 15 10.23 39.28 8.92
C MET A 15 11.19 40.43 9.24
N GLU A 16 11.09 41.56 8.53
CA GLU A 16 11.85 42.80 8.85
C GLU A 16 11.44 43.42 10.18
N ASP A 17 10.16 43.25 10.57
CA ASP A 17 9.65 43.71 11.86
C ASP A 17 10.12 42.87 13.05
N GLY A 18 10.71 41.70 12.79
CA GLY A 18 11.37 40.84 13.77
C GLY A 18 10.39 40.05 14.64
N TYR A 19 9.18 39.75 14.17
CA TYR A 19 8.23 38.88 14.88
C TYR A 19 8.82 37.52 15.13
N ASP A 20 8.57 36.92 16.29
CA ASP A 20 9.06 35.58 16.62
C ASP A 20 8.35 34.49 15.81
N VAL A 21 7.05 34.68 15.52
CA VAL A 21 6.25 33.77 14.70
C VAL A 21 5.33 34.57 13.78
N ILE A 22 5.29 34.23 12.53
CA ILE A 22 4.39 34.79 11.51
C ILE A 22 3.49 33.65 11.02
N SER A 23 2.17 33.83 11.06
CA SER A 23 1.21 32.81 10.61
C SER A 23 0.61 33.17 9.27
N GLN A 24 0.31 32.13 8.45
CA GLN A 24 -0.38 32.25 7.15
C GLN A 24 0.30 33.28 6.23
N MET A 25 1.62 33.15 6.08
CA MET A 25 2.39 34.07 5.25
C MET A 25 2.25 33.73 3.77
N PRO A 26 1.66 34.65 2.95
CA PRO A 26 1.63 34.46 1.50
C PRO A 26 3.01 34.73 0.90
N LEU A 27 3.53 33.79 0.16
CA LEU A 27 4.84 33.84 -0.48
C LEU A 27 4.72 33.70 -2.00
N VAL A 28 5.51 34.47 -2.71
CA VAL A 28 5.66 34.38 -4.18
C VAL A 28 7.14 34.41 -4.51
N HIS A 29 7.60 33.44 -5.26
CA HIS A 29 8.95 33.41 -5.77
C HIS A 29 8.99 32.66 -7.12
N ASP A 30 9.67 33.24 -8.11
CA ASP A 30 9.93 32.63 -9.42
C ASP A 30 8.66 32.12 -10.15
N GLY A 31 7.54 32.85 -10.00
CA GLY A 31 6.25 32.50 -10.62
C GLY A 31 5.42 31.47 -9.84
N ILE A 32 5.96 30.92 -8.77
CA ILE A 32 5.27 29.98 -7.86
C ILE A 32 4.72 30.79 -6.68
N ARG A 33 3.56 30.39 -6.19
CA ARG A 33 2.88 30.99 -5.01
C ARG A 33 2.51 29.92 -4.01
N GLY A 34 2.51 30.29 -2.74
CA GLY A 34 2.08 29.44 -1.64
C GLY A 34 1.81 30.23 -0.37
N VAL A 35 1.26 29.59 0.62
CA VAL A 35 1.02 30.16 1.95
C VAL A 35 1.70 29.27 2.97
N ALA A 36 2.69 29.80 3.69
CA ALA A 36 3.33 29.08 4.78
C ALA A 36 2.43 29.13 6.02
N ASP A 37 2.19 28.00 6.66
CA ASP A 37 1.38 27.95 7.89
C ASP A 37 2.03 28.84 8.96
N PHE A 38 3.34 28.65 9.15
CA PHE A 38 4.12 29.47 10.08
C PHE A 38 5.51 29.73 9.52
N LEU A 39 6.04 30.93 9.84
CA LEU A 39 7.47 31.23 9.77
C LEU A 39 7.95 31.49 11.19
N VAL A 40 8.96 30.74 11.63
CA VAL A 40 9.49 30.83 12.99
C VAL A 40 10.88 31.46 12.94
N ARG A 41 11.08 32.47 13.74
CA ARG A 41 12.36 33.17 13.85
C ARG A 41 13.42 32.24 14.46
N GLY A 42 14.53 32.06 13.77
CA GLY A 42 15.67 31.27 14.23
C GLY A 42 16.66 32.09 15.07
N ASP A 43 17.70 31.42 15.53
CA ASP A 43 18.80 32.07 16.24
C ASP A 43 19.65 32.93 15.29
N PRO A 44 20.21 34.06 15.78
CA PRO A 44 21.09 34.88 14.98
C PRO A 44 22.33 34.10 14.50
N LEU A 45 22.62 34.19 13.22
CA LEU A 45 23.82 33.67 12.61
C LEU A 45 25.08 34.44 13.08
N PRO A 46 26.32 33.92 12.93
CA PRO A 46 27.55 34.60 13.33
C PRO A 46 27.74 36.00 12.71
N ASN A 47 27.13 36.27 11.57
CA ASN A 47 27.13 37.57 10.92
C ASN A 47 26.01 38.52 11.40
N GLY A 48 25.22 38.11 12.39
CA GLY A 48 24.11 38.86 12.96
C GLY A 48 22.79 38.78 12.16
N ALA A 49 22.75 38.10 11.02
CA ALA A 49 21.52 37.87 10.29
C ALA A 49 20.62 36.86 11.02
N VAL A 50 19.31 37.04 10.92
CA VAL A 50 18.34 36.17 11.59
C VAL A 50 17.55 35.40 10.52
N PRO A 51 17.68 34.06 10.45
CA PRO A 51 16.90 33.26 9.54
C PRO A 51 15.45 33.11 10.04
N TYR A 52 14.53 32.92 9.12
CA TYR A 52 13.16 32.46 9.40
C TYR A 52 12.97 31.07 8.82
N GLU A 53 12.56 30.12 9.62
CA GLU A 53 12.36 28.73 9.24
C GLU A 53 10.88 28.49 8.90
N PRO A 54 10.55 27.94 7.73
CA PRO A 54 9.19 27.57 7.41
C PRO A 54 8.78 26.34 8.21
N VAL A 55 7.56 26.40 8.76
CA VAL A 55 6.94 25.32 9.54
C VAL A 55 5.53 25.09 9.03
N ASP A 56 5.21 23.85 8.73
CA ASP A 56 3.94 23.48 8.12
C ASP A 56 3.30 22.30 8.88
N ALA A 57 1.97 22.28 8.99
CA ALA A 57 1.23 21.19 9.60
C ALA A 57 0.69 20.25 8.51
N LYS A 58 0.83 18.93 8.70
CA LYS A 58 0.40 17.92 7.74
C LYS A 58 -0.35 16.79 8.42
N LEU A 59 -1.43 16.32 7.80
CA LEU A 59 -2.27 15.24 8.32
C LEU A 59 -1.58 13.86 8.43
N PRO A 60 -0.66 13.44 7.53
CA PRO A 60 0.03 12.15 7.68
C PRO A 60 0.67 12.01 9.05
N ARG A 61 0.64 10.78 9.61
CA ARG A 61 1.08 10.51 10.98
C ARG A 61 2.52 10.05 11.09
N GLU A 62 2.99 9.24 10.14
CA GLU A 62 4.28 8.55 10.26
C GLU A 62 5.41 9.23 9.51
N GLY A 63 5.12 9.85 8.38
CA GLY A 63 6.13 10.45 7.53
C GLY A 63 5.63 11.56 6.62
N ALA A 64 6.55 12.36 6.12
CA ALA A 64 6.28 13.38 5.14
C ALA A 64 6.14 12.77 3.75
N LYS A 65 5.17 13.26 2.96
CA LYS A 65 5.15 12.98 1.52
C LYS A 65 6.16 13.87 0.80
N PRO A 66 6.73 13.47 -0.35
CA PRO A 66 7.68 14.30 -1.10
C PRO A 66 7.16 15.72 -1.38
N GLY A 67 5.89 15.85 -1.75
CA GLY A 67 5.27 17.16 -1.99
C GLY A 67 5.28 18.10 -0.77
N HIS A 68 5.20 17.58 0.47
CA HIS A 68 5.29 18.39 1.68
C HIS A 68 6.69 18.96 1.88
N VAL A 69 7.72 18.15 1.55
CA VAL A 69 9.12 18.58 1.61
C VAL A 69 9.41 19.63 0.55
N LEU A 70 8.98 19.40 -0.70
CA LEU A 70 9.16 20.35 -1.79
C LEU A 70 8.47 21.70 -1.51
N GLN A 71 7.32 21.69 -0.85
CA GLN A 71 6.63 22.90 -0.42
C GLN A 71 7.48 23.72 0.55
N LEU A 72 8.11 23.09 1.54
CA LEU A 72 9.03 23.78 2.46
C LEU A 72 10.25 24.34 1.75
N VAL A 73 10.81 23.63 0.75
CA VAL A 73 11.96 24.14 -0.02
C VAL A 73 11.57 25.37 -0.83
N PHE A 74 10.37 25.37 -1.44
CA PHE A 74 9.84 26.57 -2.10
C PHE A 74 9.72 27.75 -1.12
N TYR A 75 9.22 27.52 0.09
CA TYR A 75 9.14 28.58 1.11
C TYR A 75 10.52 29.08 1.52
N ALA A 76 11.49 28.20 1.65
CA ALA A 76 12.87 28.57 1.98
C ALA A 76 13.49 29.49 0.92
N GLU A 77 13.32 29.19 -0.37
CA GLU A 77 13.78 30.05 -1.47
C GLU A 77 13.06 31.42 -1.48
N ALA A 78 11.76 31.41 -1.22
CA ALA A 78 10.99 32.66 -1.13
C ALA A 78 11.40 33.53 0.06
N ILE A 79 11.70 32.93 1.21
CA ILE A 79 12.24 33.60 2.40
C ILE A 79 13.61 34.20 2.09
N GLU A 80 14.51 33.40 1.49
CA GLU A 80 15.84 33.89 1.09
C GLU A 80 15.74 35.07 0.13
N ALA A 81 14.83 35.01 -0.85
CA ALA A 81 14.62 36.11 -1.79
C ALA A 81 14.11 37.38 -1.10
N LEU A 82 13.31 37.29 -0.04
CA LEU A 82 12.77 38.41 0.70
C LEU A 82 13.73 38.98 1.74
N THR A 83 14.52 38.13 2.39
CA THR A 83 15.37 38.52 3.54
C THR A 83 16.85 38.58 3.24
N GLY A 84 17.28 37.94 2.13
CA GLY A 84 18.71 37.70 1.85
C GLY A 84 19.34 36.62 2.74
N VAL A 85 18.57 35.91 3.55
CA VAL A 85 19.04 34.89 4.49
C VAL A 85 18.35 33.57 4.22
N ALA A 86 19.12 32.59 3.75
CA ALA A 86 18.59 31.24 3.52
C ALA A 86 18.41 30.50 4.84
N PRO A 87 17.22 29.94 5.15
CA PRO A 87 17.06 29.03 6.25
C PRO A 87 17.80 27.70 5.98
N GLU A 88 18.40 27.11 7.00
CA GLU A 88 19.05 25.80 6.88
C GLU A 88 18.03 24.66 6.98
N PHE A 89 16.98 24.86 7.76
CA PHE A 89 15.97 23.84 8.06
C PHE A 89 14.55 24.35 7.85
N GLY A 90 13.65 23.41 7.62
CA GLY A 90 12.20 23.60 7.77
C GLY A 90 11.62 22.46 8.59
N ARG A 91 10.42 22.65 9.14
CA ARG A 91 9.79 21.65 10.02
C ARG A 91 8.38 21.31 9.55
N LEU A 92 8.05 20.03 9.69
CA LEU A 92 6.70 19.50 9.48
C LEU A 92 6.15 18.97 10.80
N PHE A 93 5.01 19.46 11.22
CA PHE A 93 4.23 18.86 12.29
C PHE A 93 3.24 17.87 11.68
N LEU A 94 3.40 16.59 12.00
CA LEU A 94 2.52 15.53 11.53
C LEU A 94 1.29 15.39 12.42
N GLY A 95 0.23 14.77 11.88
CA GLY A 95 -1.02 14.51 12.59
C GLY A 95 -0.86 13.64 13.86
N SER A 96 0.25 12.93 14.02
CA SER A 96 0.63 12.23 15.25
C SER A 96 1.23 13.12 16.34
N GLY A 97 1.45 14.41 16.06
CA GLY A 97 2.24 15.30 16.92
C GLY A 97 3.76 15.16 16.73
N LYS A 98 4.21 14.22 15.89
CA LYS A 98 5.62 14.05 15.55
C LYS A 98 6.10 15.27 14.75
N GLN A 99 7.28 15.78 15.10
CA GLN A 99 7.95 16.83 14.35
C GLN A 99 9.07 16.22 13.51
N LEU A 100 9.09 16.56 12.23
CA LEU A 100 10.16 16.22 11.30
C LEU A 100 10.93 17.49 10.96
N GLU A 101 12.25 17.44 11.10
CA GLU A 101 13.16 18.48 10.65
C GLU A 101 13.74 18.08 9.30
N ILE A 102 13.65 18.98 8.32
CA ILE A 102 14.12 18.79 6.94
C ILE A 102 15.29 19.73 6.70
N ARG A 103 16.46 19.17 6.42
CA ARG A 103 17.64 19.95 6.04
C ARG A 103 17.60 20.25 4.54
N PHE A 104 17.48 21.51 4.15
CA PHE A 104 17.29 21.89 2.75
C PHE A 104 18.44 21.52 1.83
N SER A 105 19.67 21.46 2.35
CA SER A 105 20.82 21.02 1.54
C SER A 105 20.71 19.59 1.02
N GLU A 106 19.94 18.73 1.68
CA GLU A 106 19.74 17.33 1.28
C GLU A 106 18.71 17.16 0.16
N VAL A 107 17.79 18.13 0.02
CA VAL A 107 16.64 18.03 -0.92
C VAL A 107 16.65 19.08 -2.03
N SER A 108 17.50 20.11 -1.92
CA SER A 108 17.52 21.24 -2.86
C SER A 108 17.91 20.85 -4.28
N ALA A 109 18.74 19.82 -4.45
CA ALA A 109 19.12 19.34 -5.80
C ALA A 109 17.90 18.75 -6.52
N TYR A 110 17.13 17.92 -5.84
CA TYR A 110 15.89 17.34 -6.36
C TYR A 110 14.85 18.44 -6.67
N TRP A 111 14.68 19.41 -5.77
CA TRP A 111 13.82 20.56 -6.01
C TRP A 111 14.21 21.35 -7.27
N ARG A 112 15.50 21.62 -7.48
CA ARG A 112 15.95 22.34 -8.70
C ARG A 112 15.56 21.59 -9.97
N ARG A 113 15.69 20.25 -9.98
CA ARG A 113 15.26 19.42 -11.10
C ARG A 113 13.75 19.51 -11.32
N MET A 114 12.97 19.29 -10.28
CA MET A 114 11.50 19.36 -10.36
C MET A 114 11.01 20.74 -10.79
N ARG A 115 11.65 21.82 -10.32
CA ARG A 115 11.32 23.19 -10.73
C ARG A 115 11.61 23.42 -12.22
N LEU A 116 12.69 22.87 -12.75
CA LEU A 116 12.99 22.95 -14.19
C LEU A 116 11.91 22.24 -15.01
N GLN A 117 11.55 21.03 -14.65
CA GLN A 117 10.47 20.27 -15.31
C GLN A 117 9.13 21.02 -15.26
N LEU A 118 8.78 21.59 -14.09
CA LEU A 118 7.58 22.42 -13.95
C LEU A 118 7.61 23.64 -14.88
N LYS A 119 8.73 24.33 -14.96
CA LYS A 119 8.89 25.49 -15.86
C LYS A 119 8.80 25.09 -17.33
N GLU A 120 9.38 23.98 -17.72
CA GLU A 120 9.26 23.44 -19.08
C GLU A 120 7.80 23.11 -19.40
N ALA A 121 7.10 22.41 -18.50
CA ALA A 121 5.68 22.10 -18.66
C ALA A 121 4.79 23.36 -18.77
N LEU A 122 5.04 24.38 -17.94
CA LEU A 122 4.30 25.65 -17.97
C LEU A 122 4.64 26.52 -19.18
N SER A 123 5.83 26.33 -19.79
CA SER A 123 6.26 27.04 -21.00
C SER A 123 5.81 26.36 -22.29
N ALA A 124 5.28 25.13 -22.19
CA ALA A 124 4.72 24.44 -23.34
C ALA A 124 3.50 25.18 -23.89
N ASP A 125 3.26 25.06 -25.19
CA ASP A 125 2.08 25.65 -25.81
C ASP A 125 0.80 25.08 -25.20
N PRO A 126 -0.06 25.88 -24.53
CA PRO A 126 -1.29 25.40 -23.94
C PRO A 126 -2.27 24.79 -24.95
N THR A 127 -2.05 25.07 -26.27
CA THR A 127 -2.85 24.46 -27.34
C THR A 127 -2.33 23.08 -27.77
N SER A 128 -1.15 22.67 -27.32
CA SER A 128 -0.57 21.35 -27.64
C SER A 128 -1.38 20.19 -27.04
N GLY A 129 -2.34 20.50 -26.17
CA GLY A 129 -3.18 19.53 -25.49
C GLY A 129 -2.43 18.78 -24.38
N THR A 130 -3.09 18.55 -23.28
CA THR A 130 -2.64 17.62 -22.25
C THR A 130 -3.51 16.39 -22.28
N THR A 131 -2.90 15.22 -22.17
CA THR A 131 -3.65 13.96 -22.04
C THR A 131 -3.86 13.66 -20.56
N PRO A 132 -5.10 13.41 -20.10
CA PRO A 132 -5.33 13.09 -18.70
C PRO A 132 -4.71 11.74 -18.35
N GLU A 133 -3.93 11.71 -17.28
CA GLU A 133 -3.27 10.52 -16.78
C GLU A 133 -3.79 10.18 -15.38
N LYS A 134 -4.27 8.94 -15.19
CA LYS A 134 -4.78 8.51 -13.88
C LYS A 134 -3.64 8.39 -12.86
N CYS A 135 -3.82 9.02 -11.71
CA CYS A 135 -2.87 8.98 -10.60
C CYS A 135 -3.59 8.92 -9.26
N ALA A 136 -2.85 8.71 -8.17
CA ALA A 136 -3.41 8.61 -6.82
C ALA A 136 -4.10 9.91 -6.32
N TYR A 137 -3.85 11.05 -6.98
CA TYR A 137 -4.51 12.31 -6.63
C TYR A 137 -5.89 12.46 -7.27
N CYS A 138 -6.28 11.60 -8.22
CA CYS A 138 -7.55 11.70 -8.94
C CYS A 138 -8.78 11.73 -8.02
N ASP A 139 -8.74 11.01 -6.89
CA ASP A 139 -9.85 10.96 -5.93
C ASP A 139 -10.15 12.30 -5.25
N TYR A 140 -9.21 13.24 -5.30
CA TYR A 140 -9.29 14.59 -4.72
C TYR A 140 -9.19 15.69 -5.77
N CYS A 141 -9.11 15.31 -7.06
CA CYS A 141 -8.86 16.24 -8.16
C CYS A 141 -10.15 16.88 -8.65
N GLU A 142 -10.19 18.20 -8.71
CA GLU A 142 -11.34 18.96 -9.24
C GLU A 142 -11.64 18.69 -10.72
N PHE A 143 -10.67 18.14 -11.46
CA PHE A 143 -10.81 17.78 -12.88
C PHE A 143 -11.21 16.32 -13.09
N PHE A 144 -11.42 15.54 -12.02
CA PHE A 144 -11.66 14.10 -12.14
C PHE A 144 -12.85 13.76 -13.04
N ASP A 145 -13.97 14.48 -12.89
CA ASP A 145 -15.16 14.23 -13.69
C ASP A 145 -14.90 14.48 -15.18
N HIS A 146 -14.13 15.53 -15.51
CA HIS A 146 -13.74 15.82 -16.88
C HIS A 146 -12.85 14.72 -17.46
N CYS A 147 -11.78 14.36 -16.76
CA CYS A 147 -10.88 13.28 -17.17
C CYS A 147 -11.59 11.93 -17.28
N SER A 148 -12.45 11.62 -16.31
CA SER A 148 -13.24 10.39 -16.30
C SER A 148 -14.18 10.32 -17.51
N ALA A 149 -14.86 11.41 -17.85
CA ALA A 149 -15.73 11.49 -19.02
C ALA A 149 -14.92 11.28 -20.33
N GLU A 150 -13.75 11.85 -20.42
CA GLU A 150 -12.85 11.66 -21.56
C GLU A 150 -12.37 10.20 -21.68
N TRP A 151 -11.89 9.60 -20.57
CA TRP A 151 -11.50 8.17 -20.57
C TRP A 151 -12.65 7.25 -20.94
N ARG A 152 -13.89 7.55 -20.49
CA ARG A 152 -15.08 6.78 -20.87
C ARG A 152 -15.40 6.92 -22.36
N SER A 153 -15.36 8.14 -22.89
CA SER A 153 -15.64 8.38 -24.31
C SER A 153 -14.64 7.75 -25.26
N ASN A 154 -13.39 7.63 -24.82
CA ASN A 154 -12.29 7.08 -25.60
C ASN A 154 -12.10 5.57 -25.38
N ASP A 155 -12.96 4.91 -24.62
CA ASP A 155 -12.83 3.48 -24.26
C ASP A 155 -11.45 3.15 -23.69
N SER A 156 -10.95 4.04 -22.82
CA SER A 156 -9.56 4.03 -22.35
C SER A 156 -9.19 2.77 -21.57
N LEU A 157 -7.96 2.32 -21.74
CA LEU A 157 -7.34 1.25 -20.96
C LEU A 157 -7.27 1.53 -19.45
N VAL A 158 -7.46 2.78 -19.02
CA VAL A 158 -7.56 3.18 -17.60
C VAL A 158 -8.57 2.35 -16.81
N TYR A 159 -9.62 1.87 -17.47
CA TYR A 159 -10.70 1.08 -16.86
C TYR A 159 -10.50 -0.43 -16.98
N VAL A 160 -9.44 -0.90 -17.59
CA VAL A 160 -9.10 -2.34 -17.57
C VAL A 160 -8.59 -2.71 -16.18
N ALA A 161 -9.31 -3.60 -15.49
CA ALA A 161 -8.94 -3.99 -14.14
C ALA A 161 -7.53 -4.61 -14.10
N GLY A 162 -6.70 -4.10 -13.20
CA GLY A 162 -5.35 -4.61 -12.97
C GLY A 162 -4.31 -4.21 -14.02
N VAL A 163 -4.63 -3.35 -15.01
CA VAL A 163 -3.64 -2.80 -15.93
C VAL A 163 -2.77 -1.78 -15.20
N ARG A 164 -1.45 -1.88 -15.38
CA ARG A 164 -0.49 -0.93 -14.82
C ARG A 164 -0.31 0.27 -15.76
N ARG A 165 0.14 1.40 -15.20
CA ARG A 165 0.43 2.61 -15.98
C ARG A 165 1.45 2.36 -17.08
N SER A 166 2.57 1.72 -16.74
CA SER A 166 3.62 1.36 -17.70
C SER A 166 3.11 0.43 -18.81
N GLU A 167 2.27 -0.56 -18.47
CA GLU A 167 1.64 -1.45 -19.45
C GLU A 167 0.72 -0.66 -20.40
N ARG A 168 -0.09 0.28 -19.89
CA ARG A 168 -0.93 1.15 -20.73
C ARG A 168 -0.12 1.94 -21.73
N GLN A 169 0.96 2.60 -21.27
CA GLN A 169 1.81 3.40 -22.13
C GLN A 169 2.38 2.56 -23.28
N VAL A 170 2.92 1.38 -22.98
CA VAL A 170 3.46 0.47 -24.01
C VAL A 170 2.37 0.00 -24.98
N LEU A 171 1.17 -0.34 -24.48
CA LEU A 171 0.04 -0.75 -25.31
C LEU A 171 -0.44 0.39 -26.23
N GLU A 172 -0.59 1.59 -25.68
CA GLU A 172 -1.02 2.79 -26.44
C GLU A 172 -0.01 3.17 -27.51
N GLU A 173 1.29 3.13 -27.22
CA GLU A 173 2.38 3.36 -28.20
C GLU A 173 2.38 2.32 -29.31
N ALA A 174 2.00 1.08 -29.00
CA ALA A 174 1.85 0.01 -29.97
C ALA A 174 0.50 0.04 -30.75
N GLY A 175 -0.33 1.06 -30.53
CA GLY A 175 -1.63 1.24 -31.20
C GLY A 175 -2.79 0.47 -30.54
N VAL A 176 -2.59 -0.18 -29.39
CA VAL A 176 -3.64 -0.82 -28.60
C VAL A 176 -4.11 0.17 -27.52
N ALA A 177 -4.91 1.17 -27.93
CA ALA A 177 -5.25 2.31 -27.08
C ALA A 177 -6.62 2.21 -26.41
N THR A 178 -7.44 1.21 -26.75
CA THR A 178 -8.81 1.05 -26.21
C THR A 178 -9.00 -0.31 -25.56
N MET A 179 -9.95 -0.41 -24.63
CA MET A 179 -10.32 -1.69 -24.03
C MET A 179 -10.82 -2.68 -25.10
N ALA A 180 -11.62 -2.22 -26.07
CA ALA A 180 -12.08 -3.07 -27.17
C ALA A 180 -10.91 -3.57 -28.05
N SER A 181 -9.90 -2.73 -28.34
CA SER A 181 -8.73 -3.18 -29.10
C SER A 181 -7.87 -4.16 -28.32
N LEU A 182 -7.73 -3.99 -27.00
CA LEU A 182 -7.02 -4.92 -26.14
C LEU A 182 -7.76 -6.28 -26.03
N ALA A 183 -9.08 -6.27 -25.96
CA ALA A 183 -9.91 -7.49 -25.89
C ALA A 183 -9.66 -8.46 -27.06
N VAL A 184 -9.27 -7.92 -28.22
CA VAL A 184 -9.00 -8.73 -29.44
C VAL A 184 -7.50 -8.86 -29.73
N ALA A 185 -6.65 -8.27 -28.88
CA ALA A 185 -5.21 -8.36 -29.07
C ALA A 185 -4.74 -9.80 -28.89
N SER A 186 -4.20 -10.39 -29.96
CA SER A 186 -3.71 -11.77 -29.98
C SER A 186 -2.42 -11.83 -30.78
N GLY A 187 -1.52 -12.73 -30.42
CA GLY A 187 -0.27 -12.97 -31.10
C GLY A 187 0.96 -12.67 -30.27
N GLU A 188 2.13 -12.81 -30.88
CA GLU A 188 3.38 -12.33 -30.28
C GLU A 188 3.46 -10.81 -30.57
N PRO A 189 3.26 -9.97 -29.56
CA PRO A 189 3.37 -8.53 -29.77
C PRO A 189 4.82 -8.15 -30.04
N ASP A 190 5.02 -7.21 -30.96
CA ASP A 190 6.30 -6.53 -31.15
C ASP A 190 6.43 -5.34 -30.16
N PHE A 191 6.06 -5.61 -28.90
CA PHE A 191 6.12 -4.62 -27.81
C PHE A 191 6.36 -5.27 -26.46
N ASP A 192 6.84 -4.50 -25.51
CA ASP A 192 7.44 -4.97 -24.24
C ASP A 192 6.40 -5.30 -23.16
N VAL A 193 5.44 -6.17 -23.48
CA VAL A 193 4.55 -6.82 -22.51
C VAL A 193 4.68 -8.31 -22.65
N ALA A 194 4.99 -9.02 -21.56
CA ALA A 194 5.13 -10.47 -21.59
C ALA A 194 3.87 -11.15 -22.20
N PRO A 195 4.01 -12.12 -23.14
CA PRO A 195 2.87 -12.73 -23.84
C PRO A 195 1.78 -13.27 -22.90
N VAL A 196 2.18 -13.86 -21.76
CA VAL A 196 1.25 -14.37 -20.76
C VAL A 196 0.47 -13.21 -20.12
N ARG A 197 1.14 -12.12 -19.79
CA ARG A 197 0.51 -10.94 -19.21
C ARG A 197 -0.42 -10.24 -20.20
N LEU A 198 -0.03 -10.14 -21.45
CA LEU A 198 -0.91 -9.61 -22.50
C LEU A 198 -2.19 -10.43 -22.62
N LYS A 199 -2.07 -11.77 -22.62
CA LYS A 199 -3.22 -12.66 -22.64
C LYS A 199 -4.14 -12.45 -21.44
N GLU A 200 -3.58 -12.28 -20.24
CA GLU A 200 -4.37 -11.98 -19.03
C GLU A 200 -5.14 -10.66 -19.19
N LEU A 201 -4.46 -9.59 -19.64
CA LEU A 201 -5.07 -8.29 -19.85
C LEU A 201 -6.12 -8.31 -20.98
N ALA A 202 -5.86 -9.02 -22.06
CA ALA A 202 -6.80 -9.18 -23.16
C ALA A 202 -8.07 -9.93 -22.70
N THR A 203 -7.91 -11.01 -21.93
CA THR A 203 -9.04 -11.74 -21.34
C THR A 203 -9.84 -10.85 -20.37
N GLN A 204 -9.15 -10.05 -19.55
CA GLN A 204 -9.81 -9.10 -18.65
C GLN A 204 -10.61 -8.05 -19.44
N ALA A 205 -10.03 -7.49 -20.48
CA ALA A 205 -10.70 -6.53 -21.35
C ALA A 205 -11.91 -7.17 -22.08
N GLU A 206 -11.77 -8.40 -22.59
CA GLU A 206 -12.87 -9.15 -23.23
C GLU A 206 -14.06 -9.30 -22.28
N LEU A 207 -13.81 -9.77 -21.05
CA LEU A 207 -14.87 -9.93 -20.04
C LEU A 207 -15.56 -8.60 -19.72
N GLN A 208 -14.80 -7.50 -19.61
CA GLN A 208 -15.35 -6.17 -19.33
C GLN A 208 -16.14 -5.61 -20.51
N VAL A 209 -15.72 -5.85 -21.75
CA VAL A 209 -16.47 -5.47 -22.96
C VAL A 209 -17.81 -6.22 -22.98
N VAL A 210 -17.82 -7.53 -22.73
CA VAL A 210 -19.07 -8.32 -22.64
C VAL A 210 -19.97 -7.82 -21.51
N ALA A 211 -19.41 -7.51 -20.34
CA ALA A 211 -20.17 -7.02 -19.19
C ALA A 211 -20.90 -5.70 -19.47
N ARG A 212 -20.35 -4.84 -20.32
CA ARG A 212 -20.98 -3.54 -20.69
C ARG A 212 -22.29 -3.70 -21.47
N GLU A 213 -22.45 -4.80 -22.17
CA GLU A 213 -23.66 -5.10 -22.92
C GLU A 213 -24.79 -5.67 -22.03
N HIS A 214 -24.42 -6.09 -20.79
CA HIS A 214 -25.29 -6.81 -19.85
C HIS A 214 -25.16 -6.27 -18.42
N LEU A 215 -25.31 -4.95 -18.23
CA LEU A 215 -25.06 -4.25 -16.96
C LEU A 215 -25.90 -4.76 -15.78
N ASP A 216 -27.14 -5.22 -16.05
CA ASP A 216 -28.07 -5.70 -15.03
C ASP A 216 -27.91 -7.20 -14.74
N GLU A 217 -27.00 -7.89 -15.43
CA GLU A 217 -26.75 -9.31 -15.25
C GLU A 217 -25.53 -9.56 -14.34
N ARG A 218 -25.38 -10.82 -13.90
CA ARG A 218 -24.16 -11.27 -13.21
C ARG A 218 -22.95 -11.05 -14.13
N PRO A 219 -21.86 -10.42 -13.65
CA PRO A 219 -20.69 -10.18 -14.50
C PRO A 219 -20.13 -11.49 -15.05
N PRO A 220 -19.74 -11.52 -16.34
CA PRO A 220 -19.07 -12.68 -16.90
C PRO A 220 -17.75 -12.91 -16.20
N PHE A 221 -17.35 -14.15 -16.06
CA PHE A 221 -16.09 -14.52 -15.39
C PHE A 221 -15.40 -15.70 -16.04
N ARG A 222 -14.12 -15.86 -15.76
CA ARG A 222 -13.32 -16.99 -16.18
C ARG A 222 -12.47 -17.48 -15.01
N LEU A 223 -12.61 -18.76 -14.67
CA LEU A 223 -11.75 -19.39 -13.67
C LEU A 223 -10.31 -19.50 -14.20
N LEU A 224 -9.36 -19.24 -13.32
CA LEU A 224 -7.93 -19.46 -13.60
C LEU A 224 -7.58 -20.91 -13.34
N ASP A 225 -6.81 -21.49 -14.27
CA ASP A 225 -6.31 -22.85 -14.12
C ASP A 225 -5.28 -22.92 -12.97
N PRO A 226 -5.24 -24.03 -12.22
CA PRO A 226 -4.16 -24.29 -11.29
C PRO A 226 -2.81 -24.24 -12.01
N ASP A 227 -1.84 -23.61 -11.38
CA ASP A 227 -0.46 -23.74 -11.85
C ASP A 227 0.18 -25.04 -11.34
N ASP A 228 1.38 -25.34 -11.86
CA ASP A 228 2.13 -26.55 -11.51
C ASP A 228 2.49 -26.65 -10.02
N GLN A 229 2.44 -25.52 -9.29
CA GLN A 229 2.74 -25.44 -7.86
C GLN A 229 1.50 -25.34 -6.96
N GLY A 230 0.29 -25.26 -7.55
CA GLY A 230 -0.96 -25.14 -6.82
C GLY A 230 -1.15 -23.79 -6.10
N ALA A 231 -0.36 -22.78 -6.47
CA ALA A 231 -0.39 -21.47 -5.83
C ALA A 231 -1.36 -20.49 -6.53
N ARG A 232 -2.01 -20.90 -7.62
CA ARG A 232 -3.12 -20.18 -8.28
C ARG A 232 -4.38 -21.02 -8.31
N SER A 233 -5.46 -20.38 -8.64
CA SER A 233 -6.80 -20.92 -8.75
C SER A 233 -7.51 -21.13 -7.40
N VAL A 234 -8.74 -21.56 -7.50
CA VAL A 234 -9.54 -21.98 -6.33
C VAL A 234 -8.90 -23.10 -5.51
N ALA A 235 -7.77 -23.68 -5.98
CA ALA A 235 -7.00 -24.66 -5.23
C ALA A 235 -6.38 -24.07 -3.95
N THR A 236 -6.10 -22.77 -3.92
CA THR A 236 -5.51 -22.09 -2.77
C THR A 236 -6.51 -21.83 -1.64
N LEU A 237 -7.81 -21.86 -1.94
CA LEU A 237 -8.86 -21.62 -0.95
C LEU A 237 -8.87 -22.74 0.09
N PRO A 238 -8.77 -22.44 1.39
CA PRO A 238 -8.81 -23.45 2.44
C PRO A 238 -10.19 -24.12 2.52
N LYS A 239 -10.22 -25.32 3.13
CA LYS A 239 -11.45 -26.06 3.33
C LYS A 239 -12.33 -25.32 4.33
N PRO A 240 -13.63 -25.06 4.02
CA PRO A 240 -14.56 -24.51 4.98
C PRO A 240 -14.67 -25.35 6.25
N ASP A 241 -14.74 -24.68 7.38
CA ASP A 241 -14.86 -25.28 8.71
C ASP A 241 -16.00 -24.62 9.50
N GLU A 242 -16.65 -25.33 10.40
CA GLU A 242 -17.70 -24.78 11.28
C GLU A 242 -17.18 -23.70 12.24
N GLY A 243 -15.86 -23.65 12.41
CA GLY A 243 -15.16 -22.63 13.16
C GLY A 243 -14.92 -21.31 12.41
N ASP A 244 -15.17 -21.26 11.10
CA ASP A 244 -14.87 -20.08 10.28
C ASP A 244 -15.52 -18.81 10.82
N VAL A 245 -14.82 -17.68 10.66
CA VAL A 245 -15.25 -16.33 11.04
C VAL A 245 -15.04 -15.40 9.83
N PHE A 246 -15.99 -14.52 9.59
CA PHE A 246 -15.83 -13.43 8.59
C PHE A 246 -15.81 -12.12 9.35
N LEU A 247 -14.74 -11.35 9.19
CA LEU A 247 -14.38 -10.19 10.02
C LEU A 247 -14.23 -8.95 9.15
N ASP A 248 -14.76 -7.84 9.65
CA ASP A 248 -14.59 -6.52 9.05
C ASP A 248 -14.58 -5.43 10.12
N PHE A 249 -13.71 -4.42 9.95
CA PHE A 249 -13.54 -3.30 10.86
C PHE A 249 -13.99 -1.98 10.25
N GLU A 250 -14.71 -1.19 11.05
CA GLU A 250 -14.97 0.20 10.70
C GLU A 250 -14.13 1.13 11.57
N GLY A 251 -13.46 2.07 10.93
CA GLY A 251 -12.54 2.97 11.61
C GLY A 251 -12.64 4.42 11.14
N HIS A 252 -12.41 5.33 12.06
CA HIS A 252 -12.26 6.76 11.78
C HIS A 252 -10.77 7.12 11.78
N PRO A 253 -10.16 7.40 10.63
CA PRO A 253 -8.70 7.61 10.54
C PRO A 253 -8.23 8.88 11.28
N PHE A 254 -9.10 9.86 11.45
CA PHE A 254 -8.84 11.15 12.09
C PHE A 254 -9.76 11.40 13.30
N TRP A 255 -10.05 10.36 14.07
CA TRP A 255 -10.89 10.47 15.28
C TRP A 255 -10.40 11.56 16.24
N ARG A 256 -9.07 11.70 16.35
CA ARG A 256 -8.36 12.88 16.88
C ARG A 256 -7.23 13.26 15.95
N PRO A 257 -6.68 14.48 16.04
CA PRO A 257 -5.55 14.89 15.21
C PRO A 257 -4.36 13.92 15.24
N ASP A 258 -4.09 13.33 16.39
CA ASP A 258 -2.97 12.45 16.67
C ASP A 258 -3.29 10.97 16.51
N ARG A 259 -4.57 10.56 16.38
CA ARG A 259 -4.97 9.16 16.45
C ARG A 259 -6.24 8.85 15.65
N GLY A 260 -6.25 7.71 14.93
CA GLY A 260 -7.47 7.03 14.47
C GLY A 260 -8.10 6.18 15.58
N LEU A 261 -9.29 5.68 15.30
CA LEU A 261 -10.03 4.76 16.16
C LEU A 261 -10.75 3.75 15.28
N PHE A 262 -10.55 2.47 15.52
CA PHE A 262 -11.46 1.44 15.03
C PHE A 262 -12.65 1.38 15.98
N PHE A 263 -13.77 1.92 15.53
CA PHE A 263 -14.94 2.10 16.39
C PHE A 263 -15.93 0.93 16.33
N LEU A 264 -15.82 0.04 15.32
CA LEU A 264 -16.66 -1.14 15.18
C LEU A 264 -15.83 -2.35 14.75
N PHE A 265 -15.96 -3.42 15.51
CA PHE A 265 -15.45 -4.76 15.22
C PHE A 265 -16.64 -5.65 14.91
N GLY A 266 -16.90 -5.90 13.62
CA GLY A 266 -18.04 -6.68 13.18
C GLY A 266 -17.61 -8.02 12.61
N PHE A 267 -18.34 -9.09 12.95
CA PHE A 267 -18.07 -10.40 12.39
C PHE A 267 -19.30 -11.31 12.40
N ILE A 268 -19.29 -12.30 11.51
CA ILE A 268 -20.26 -13.40 11.53
C ILE A 268 -19.56 -14.71 11.83
N ARG A 269 -20.27 -15.60 12.52
CA ARG A 269 -19.85 -16.95 12.87
C ARG A 269 -21.03 -17.91 12.92
N GLU A 270 -20.76 -19.19 12.80
CA GLU A 270 -21.76 -20.23 13.01
C GLU A 270 -21.90 -20.58 14.50
N ASP A 271 -23.15 -20.75 14.97
CA ASP A 271 -23.48 -21.00 16.37
C ASP A 271 -23.61 -22.50 16.72
N GLY A 272 -23.09 -23.41 15.88
CA GLY A 272 -23.05 -24.84 16.13
C GLY A 272 -24.35 -25.61 15.86
N ASP A 273 -25.41 -24.92 15.44
CA ASP A 273 -26.66 -25.47 14.91
C ASP A 273 -26.86 -25.23 13.42
N GLY A 274 -25.80 -24.71 12.74
CA GLY A 274 -25.82 -24.33 11.35
C GLY A 274 -26.32 -22.90 11.09
N ALA A 275 -26.69 -22.16 12.13
CA ALA A 275 -27.14 -20.78 12.01
C ALA A 275 -25.96 -19.81 12.13
N TRP A 276 -25.90 -18.86 11.19
CA TRP A 276 -24.90 -17.80 11.21
C TRP A 276 -25.44 -16.58 11.94
N ALA A 277 -24.67 -16.05 12.88
CA ALA A 277 -25.04 -14.87 13.66
C ALA A 277 -24.04 -13.73 13.45
N TYR A 278 -24.56 -12.52 13.29
CA TYR A 278 -23.75 -11.30 13.26
C TYR A 278 -23.53 -10.81 14.71
N GLU A 279 -22.28 -10.54 15.01
CA GLU A 279 -21.84 -9.94 16.27
C GLU A 279 -21.16 -8.60 15.95
N GLN A 280 -21.48 -7.59 16.76
CA GLN A 280 -20.93 -6.24 16.65
C GLN A 280 -20.40 -5.80 18.01
N ARG A 281 -19.22 -5.22 18.04
CA ARG A 281 -18.60 -4.69 19.25
C ARG A 281 -18.11 -3.27 18.97
N TRP A 282 -18.54 -2.35 19.82
CA TRP A 282 -18.27 -0.94 19.66
C TRP A 282 -17.20 -0.45 20.62
N ALA A 283 -16.32 0.43 20.12
CA ALA A 283 -15.34 1.20 20.88
C ALA A 283 -15.47 2.67 20.54
N HIS A 284 -15.72 3.49 21.51
CA HIS A 284 -15.83 4.94 21.34
C HIS A 284 -14.63 5.68 21.94
N THR A 285 -13.74 4.94 22.58
CA THR A 285 -12.51 5.45 23.18
C THR A 285 -11.33 4.49 22.90
N PRO A 286 -10.09 4.98 22.96
CA PRO A 286 -8.89 4.13 22.82
C PRO A 286 -8.82 3.00 23.85
N ASP A 287 -9.30 3.20 25.06
CA ASP A 287 -9.29 2.18 26.11
C ASP A 287 -10.29 1.05 25.80
N GLU A 288 -11.45 1.41 25.23
CA GLU A 288 -12.43 0.43 24.74
C GLU A 288 -11.90 -0.32 23.52
N GLU A 289 -11.28 0.36 22.56
CA GLU A 289 -10.61 -0.27 21.41
C GLU A 289 -9.53 -1.26 21.86
N ALA A 290 -8.70 -0.84 22.83
CA ALA A 290 -7.68 -1.71 23.42
C ALA A 290 -8.28 -2.96 24.08
N THR A 291 -9.39 -2.80 24.79
CA THR A 291 -10.11 -3.89 25.43
C THR A 291 -10.68 -4.85 24.38
N LEU A 292 -11.38 -4.33 23.37
CA LEU A 292 -11.95 -5.13 22.29
C LEU A 292 -10.88 -5.86 21.47
N THR A 293 -9.72 -5.23 21.25
CA THR A 293 -8.59 -5.87 20.56
C THR A 293 -8.13 -7.12 21.30
N ARG A 294 -7.94 -7.04 22.63
CA ARG A 294 -7.56 -8.20 23.46
C ARG A 294 -8.63 -9.27 23.46
N GLU A 295 -9.88 -8.88 23.65
CA GLU A 295 -11.03 -9.80 23.66
C GLU A 295 -11.20 -10.52 22.32
N LEU A 296 -10.98 -9.83 21.18
CA LEU A 296 -11.07 -10.44 19.86
C LEU A 296 -9.94 -11.45 19.65
N ILE A 297 -8.69 -11.10 19.99
CA ILE A 297 -7.54 -12.01 19.89
C ILE A 297 -7.79 -13.27 20.73
N ASP A 298 -8.18 -13.11 21.99
CA ASP A 298 -8.47 -14.23 22.89
C ASP A 298 -9.63 -15.11 22.36
N TYR A 299 -10.70 -14.47 21.88
CA TYR A 299 -11.83 -15.17 21.26
C TYR A 299 -11.40 -16.01 20.04
N LEU A 300 -10.65 -15.42 19.12
CA LEU A 300 -10.19 -16.13 17.92
C LEU A 300 -9.24 -17.28 18.27
N HIS A 301 -8.36 -17.09 19.25
CA HIS A 301 -7.45 -18.12 19.72
C HIS A 301 -8.19 -19.30 20.38
N GLN A 302 -9.14 -19.01 21.27
CA GLN A 302 -9.98 -20.05 21.90
C GLN A 302 -10.82 -20.79 20.86
N ARG A 303 -11.37 -20.07 19.87
CA ARG A 303 -12.15 -20.68 18.80
C ARG A 303 -11.27 -21.58 17.92
N HIS A 304 -10.05 -21.15 17.58
CA HIS A 304 -9.09 -21.96 16.83
C HIS A 304 -8.66 -23.21 17.61
N ALA A 305 -8.47 -23.12 18.92
CA ALA A 305 -8.20 -24.29 19.76
C ALA A 305 -9.34 -25.32 19.73
N LYS A 306 -10.60 -24.85 19.59
CA LYS A 306 -11.78 -25.71 19.47
C LYS A 306 -12.00 -26.24 18.06
N HIS A 307 -11.68 -25.44 17.05
CA HIS A 307 -11.85 -25.72 15.64
C HIS A 307 -10.51 -25.50 14.90
N PRO A 308 -9.57 -26.46 14.96
CA PRO A 308 -8.23 -26.27 14.38
C PRO A 308 -8.19 -26.07 12.87
N GLY A 309 -9.27 -26.37 12.17
CA GLY A 309 -9.42 -26.15 10.73
C GLY A 309 -10.05 -24.82 10.36
N MET A 310 -10.37 -23.98 11.35
CA MET A 310 -11.04 -22.70 11.09
C MET A 310 -10.13 -21.67 10.43
N HIS A 311 -10.77 -20.74 9.73
CA HIS A 311 -10.12 -19.56 9.18
C HIS A 311 -10.87 -18.28 9.54
N VAL A 312 -10.15 -17.16 9.57
CA VAL A 312 -10.69 -15.80 9.67
C VAL A 312 -10.57 -15.16 8.30
N TYR A 313 -11.71 -15.07 7.64
CA TYR A 313 -11.81 -14.45 6.32
C TYR A 313 -12.03 -12.96 6.45
N HIS A 314 -11.30 -12.19 5.69
CA HIS A 314 -11.46 -10.75 5.54
C HIS A 314 -11.30 -10.37 4.06
N TYR A 315 -11.79 -9.21 3.68
CA TYR A 315 -11.68 -8.75 2.29
C TYR A 315 -10.69 -7.60 2.18
N ASN A 316 -9.52 -7.86 1.59
CA ASN A 316 -8.34 -7.00 1.61
C ASN A 316 -7.49 -7.21 2.89
N HIS A 317 -6.29 -6.64 2.92
CA HIS A 317 -5.29 -6.84 4.00
C HIS A 317 -5.56 -6.02 5.27
N THR A 318 -6.55 -5.13 5.23
CA THR A 318 -6.78 -4.10 6.26
C THR A 318 -6.99 -4.69 7.65
N GLU A 319 -7.84 -5.70 7.79
CA GLU A 319 -8.25 -6.26 9.10
C GLU A 319 -7.08 -6.91 9.81
N LYS A 320 -6.35 -7.81 9.12
CA LYS A 320 -5.16 -8.46 9.67
C LYS A 320 -4.08 -7.44 10.04
N SER A 321 -3.75 -6.53 9.13
CA SER A 321 -2.69 -5.54 9.37
C SER A 321 -3.07 -4.55 10.47
N SER A 322 -4.35 -4.17 10.56
CA SER A 322 -4.86 -3.32 11.64
C SER A 322 -4.81 -4.01 12.99
N LEU A 323 -5.17 -5.29 13.05
CA LEU A 323 -5.09 -6.06 14.30
C LEU A 323 -3.64 -6.20 14.78
N VAL A 324 -2.69 -6.44 13.87
CA VAL A 324 -1.26 -6.47 14.19
C VAL A 324 -0.80 -5.11 14.71
N LYS A 325 -1.15 -4.03 14.01
CA LYS A 325 -0.79 -2.66 14.42
C LYS A 325 -1.36 -2.28 15.80
N LEU A 326 -2.62 -2.60 16.05
CA LEU A 326 -3.24 -2.39 17.36
C LEU A 326 -2.51 -3.19 18.46
N ALA A 327 -2.14 -4.44 18.18
CA ALA A 327 -1.38 -5.26 19.11
C ALA A 327 0.03 -4.69 19.37
N GLU A 328 0.69 -4.13 18.36
CA GLU A 328 1.97 -3.42 18.50
C GLU A 328 1.84 -2.16 19.37
N GLU A 329 0.85 -1.30 19.08
CA GLU A 329 0.56 -0.07 19.83
C GLU A 329 0.24 -0.36 21.31
N LEU A 330 -0.37 -1.50 21.59
CA LEU A 330 -0.69 -1.96 22.95
C LEU A 330 0.50 -2.66 23.64
N GLY A 331 1.64 -2.80 22.94
CA GLY A 331 2.81 -3.52 23.45
C GLY A 331 2.57 -5.02 23.66
N LEU A 332 1.56 -5.60 23.01
CA LEU A 332 1.22 -7.02 23.15
C LEU A 332 2.20 -7.96 22.45
N LEU A 333 2.93 -7.47 21.45
CA LEU A 333 3.88 -8.24 20.65
C LEU A 333 5.27 -8.36 21.28
N VAL A 334 5.49 -7.74 22.45
CA VAL A 334 6.75 -7.85 23.21
C VAL A 334 6.67 -9.03 24.17
N GLU A 335 7.66 -9.92 24.19
CA GLU A 335 7.67 -11.17 24.98
C GLU A 335 7.35 -10.98 26.47
N GLU A 336 7.60 -9.81 27.04
CA GLU A 336 7.34 -9.47 28.43
C GLU A 336 5.89 -9.08 28.75
N HIS A 337 5.05 -8.80 27.72
CA HIS A 337 3.77 -8.12 27.91
C HIS A 337 2.56 -8.78 27.27
N GLY A 338 2.35 -10.04 27.43
CA GLY A 338 0.99 -10.49 27.25
C GLY A 338 0.78 -11.79 26.52
N LEU A 339 -0.15 -12.52 27.08
CA LEU A 339 -0.72 -13.75 26.54
C LEU A 339 -1.29 -13.51 25.13
N GLU A 340 -2.00 -12.38 24.95
CA GLU A 340 -2.71 -12.04 23.70
C GLU A 340 -1.79 -11.82 22.50
N GLY A 341 -0.60 -11.27 22.72
CA GLY A 341 0.38 -11.11 21.63
C GLY A 341 0.91 -12.44 21.12
N ARG A 342 1.16 -13.40 22.01
CA ARG A 342 1.53 -14.77 21.64
C ARG A 342 0.39 -15.48 20.93
N GLN A 343 -0.84 -15.32 21.42
CA GLN A 343 -2.04 -15.86 20.80
C GLN A 343 -2.23 -15.35 19.36
N LEU A 344 -2.03 -14.05 19.12
CA LEU A 344 -2.09 -13.48 17.79
C LEU A 344 -0.99 -14.03 16.88
N ALA A 345 0.26 -14.13 17.37
CA ALA A 345 1.38 -14.69 16.62
C ALA A 345 1.10 -16.17 16.25
N GLU A 346 0.58 -16.97 17.17
CA GLU A 346 0.19 -18.37 16.92
C GLU A 346 -0.88 -18.48 15.84
N LEU A 347 -1.89 -17.61 15.83
CA LEU A 347 -2.93 -17.56 14.78
C LEU A 347 -2.35 -17.19 13.41
N ILE A 348 -1.41 -16.23 13.38
CA ILE A 348 -0.74 -15.80 12.14
C ILE A 348 0.15 -16.93 11.60
N ASP A 349 0.95 -17.57 12.47
CA ASP A 349 1.85 -18.66 12.08
C ASP A 349 1.08 -19.91 11.62
N ALA A 350 -0.09 -20.15 12.20
CA ALA A 350 -1.00 -21.21 11.76
C ALA A 350 -1.71 -20.90 10.44
N GLY A 351 -1.54 -19.70 9.86
CA GLY A 351 -2.19 -19.30 8.62
C GLY A 351 -3.70 -19.13 8.71
N VAL A 352 -4.21 -18.79 9.89
CA VAL A 352 -5.65 -18.68 10.16
C VAL A 352 -6.31 -17.55 9.38
N PHE A 353 -5.59 -16.44 9.10
CA PHE A 353 -6.12 -15.28 8.39
C PHE A 353 -6.07 -15.49 6.88
N VAL A 354 -7.20 -15.30 6.20
CA VAL A 354 -7.34 -15.47 4.76
C VAL A 354 -7.84 -14.17 4.14
N ASP A 355 -6.97 -13.52 3.35
CA ASP A 355 -7.37 -12.40 2.50
C ASP A 355 -8.14 -12.93 1.28
N LEU A 356 -9.44 -12.69 1.27
CA LEU A 356 -10.30 -13.19 0.22
C LEU A 356 -10.13 -12.42 -1.10
N LEU A 357 -9.74 -11.14 -1.07
CA LEU A 357 -9.42 -10.39 -2.28
C LEU A 357 -8.26 -11.03 -3.05
N MET A 358 -7.20 -11.45 -2.33
CA MET A 358 -6.08 -12.16 -2.93
C MET A 358 -6.51 -13.51 -3.51
N THR A 359 -7.34 -14.24 -2.78
CA THR A 359 -7.90 -15.51 -3.24
C THR A 359 -8.73 -15.31 -4.51
N VAL A 360 -9.58 -14.28 -4.58
CA VAL A 360 -10.36 -13.93 -5.77
C VAL A 360 -9.44 -13.64 -6.96
N ARG A 361 -8.46 -12.76 -6.79
CA ARG A 361 -7.51 -12.38 -7.85
C ARG A 361 -6.71 -13.56 -8.41
N HIS A 362 -6.38 -14.53 -7.55
CA HIS A 362 -5.67 -15.74 -7.96
C HIS A 362 -6.58 -16.82 -8.54
N SER A 363 -7.89 -16.70 -8.37
CA SER A 363 -8.86 -17.73 -8.75
C SER A 363 -9.67 -17.40 -9.97
N VAL A 364 -9.95 -16.11 -10.24
CA VAL A 364 -10.93 -15.73 -11.24
C VAL A 364 -10.61 -14.38 -11.87
N GLN A 365 -10.83 -14.26 -13.17
CA GLN A 365 -10.98 -12.99 -13.88
C GLN A 365 -12.47 -12.70 -14.02
N VAL A 366 -12.86 -11.45 -13.74
CA VAL A 366 -14.27 -11.03 -13.71
C VAL A 366 -14.42 -9.77 -14.56
N GLY A 367 -15.52 -9.66 -15.30
CA GLY A 367 -15.84 -8.52 -16.15
C GLY A 367 -16.25 -7.27 -15.36
N VAL A 368 -15.41 -6.84 -14.42
CA VAL A 368 -15.58 -5.66 -13.56
C VAL A 368 -14.36 -4.74 -13.66
N GLU A 369 -14.54 -3.47 -13.35
CA GLU A 369 -13.45 -2.47 -13.43
C GLU A 369 -12.57 -2.43 -12.18
N SER A 370 -13.03 -3.03 -11.10
CA SER A 370 -12.33 -3.14 -9.82
C SER A 370 -12.70 -4.44 -9.12
N TYR A 371 -11.75 -4.99 -8.38
CA TYR A 371 -11.97 -6.20 -7.58
C TYR A 371 -12.41 -5.87 -6.14
N GLY A 372 -12.95 -4.68 -5.89
CA GLY A 372 -13.58 -4.35 -4.62
C GLY A 372 -14.77 -5.27 -4.31
N LEU A 373 -15.08 -5.47 -3.02
CA LEU A 373 -16.11 -6.40 -2.57
C LEU A 373 -17.45 -6.17 -3.27
N LYS A 374 -17.89 -4.91 -3.42
CA LYS A 374 -19.15 -4.53 -4.07
C LYS A 374 -19.28 -4.95 -5.55
N GLU A 375 -18.15 -5.04 -6.23
CA GLU A 375 -18.14 -5.53 -7.61
C GLU A 375 -18.11 -7.07 -7.66
N ILE A 376 -17.36 -7.69 -6.76
CA ILE A 376 -17.19 -9.14 -6.74
C ILE A 376 -18.40 -9.87 -6.15
N GLU A 377 -19.09 -9.29 -5.16
CA GLU A 377 -20.33 -9.87 -4.62
C GLU A 377 -21.44 -10.03 -5.68
N ARG A 378 -21.41 -9.27 -6.78
CA ARG A 378 -22.32 -9.45 -7.94
C ARG A 378 -22.20 -10.82 -8.60
N LEU A 379 -21.16 -11.59 -8.31
CA LEU A 379 -21.04 -13.00 -8.69
C LEU A 379 -21.94 -13.91 -7.86
N THR A 380 -22.44 -13.45 -6.72
CA THR A 380 -23.29 -14.18 -5.80
C THR A 380 -24.77 -13.79 -5.94
N ASP A 381 -25.62 -14.41 -5.14
CA ASP A 381 -27.04 -14.04 -5.04
C ASP A 381 -27.31 -13.11 -3.84
N TYR A 382 -26.24 -12.56 -3.25
CA TYR A 382 -26.35 -11.66 -2.10
C TYR A 382 -26.88 -10.29 -2.52
N GLU A 383 -27.87 -9.80 -1.78
CA GLU A 383 -28.43 -8.46 -1.94
C GLU A 383 -28.24 -7.67 -0.66
N ARG A 384 -27.57 -6.51 -0.76
CA ARG A 384 -27.35 -5.61 0.36
C ARG A 384 -28.66 -4.99 0.85
N VAL A 385 -28.75 -4.83 2.15
CA VAL A 385 -29.92 -4.21 2.81
C VAL A 385 -29.61 -2.77 3.24
N ALA A 386 -28.34 -2.45 3.53
CA ALA A 386 -27.95 -1.12 4.02
C ALA A 386 -27.89 -0.09 2.89
N GLY A 387 -28.33 1.15 3.19
CA GLY A 387 -28.34 2.28 2.27
C GLY A 387 -27.02 3.07 2.20
N ILE A 388 -25.95 2.65 2.87
CA ILE A 388 -24.63 3.29 2.79
C ILE A 388 -23.88 2.76 1.56
N GLU A 389 -23.57 3.66 0.62
CA GLU A 389 -22.97 3.25 -0.65
C GLU A 389 -21.45 3.11 -0.61
N LYS A 390 -20.73 3.78 0.31
CA LYS A 390 -19.26 3.80 0.40
C LYS A 390 -18.79 3.76 1.85
N GLY A 391 -17.63 3.15 2.12
CA GLY A 391 -16.99 3.12 3.46
C GLY A 391 -16.73 4.53 4.04
N ALA A 392 -16.44 5.52 3.18
CA ALA A 392 -16.40 6.92 3.62
C ALA A 392 -17.72 7.41 4.27
N GLY A 393 -18.86 6.81 3.92
CA GLY A 393 -20.15 7.09 4.54
C GLY A 393 -20.19 6.66 6.01
N ALA A 394 -19.57 5.53 6.38
CA ALA A 394 -19.49 5.08 7.78
C ALA A 394 -18.68 6.07 8.63
N VAL A 395 -17.58 6.60 8.09
CA VAL A 395 -16.78 7.64 8.76
C VAL A 395 -17.61 8.91 9.00
N VAL A 396 -18.35 9.38 7.99
CA VAL A 396 -19.21 10.59 8.10
C VAL A 396 -20.35 10.38 9.09
N GLU A 397 -20.98 9.22 9.09
CA GLU A 397 -22.03 8.87 10.05
C GLU A 397 -21.47 8.83 11.49
N TYR A 398 -20.27 8.26 11.67
CA TYR A 398 -19.64 8.21 12.98
C TYR A 398 -19.20 9.59 13.47
N GLU A 399 -18.64 10.44 12.58
CA GLU A 399 -18.32 11.83 12.89
C GLU A 399 -19.57 12.61 13.35
N SER A 400 -20.68 12.40 12.64
CA SER A 400 -21.95 13.01 13.01
C SER A 400 -22.48 12.49 14.35
N PHE A 401 -22.34 11.17 14.61
CA PHE A 401 -22.68 10.58 15.90
C PHE A 401 -21.88 11.21 17.05
N MET A 402 -20.59 11.43 16.88
CA MET A 402 -19.76 12.10 17.88
C MET A 402 -20.24 13.52 18.19
N GLY A 403 -20.88 14.19 17.21
CA GLY A 403 -21.41 15.54 17.36
C GLY A 403 -22.80 15.61 18.00
N ASP A 404 -23.72 14.72 17.61
CA ASP A 404 -25.13 14.78 17.99
C ASP A 404 -25.60 13.65 18.93
N GLY A 405 -24.83 12.56 19.04
CA GLY A 405 -25.15 11.40 19.90
C GLY A 405 -26.32 10.56 19.40
N ASP A 406 -26.75 10.70 18.12
CA ASP A 406 -27.88 9.97 17.56
C ASP A 406 -27.56 8.46 17.36
N PRO A 407 -28.19 7.54 18.13
CA PRO A 407 -27.89 6.09 18.04
C PRO A 407 -28.35 5.47 16.72
N ASP A 408 -29.24 6.09 15.96
CA ASP A 408 -29.68 5.58 14.66
C ASP A 408 -28.51 5.59 13.66
N ARG A 409 -27.52 6.44 13.85
CA ARG A 409 -26.30 6.47 13.06
C ARG A 409 -25.47 5.21 13.24
N LEU A 410 -25.28 4.77 14.47
CA LEU A 410 -24.59 3.51 14.78
C LEU A 410 -25.35 2.31 14.19
N THR A 411 -26.67 2.33 14.21
CA THR A 411 -27.49 1.29 13.60
C THR A 411 -27.27 1.19 12.08
N ARG A 412 -27.14 2.34 11.40
CA ARG A 412 -26.84 2.37 9.96
C ARG A 412 -25.44 1.86 9.65
N ILE A 413 -24.44 2.24 10.44
CA ILE A 413 -23.07 1.76 10.33
C ILE A 413 -23.01 0.24 10.54
N ALA A 414 -23.66 -0.26 11.59
CA ALA A 414 -23.72 -1.70 11.87
C ALA A 414 -24.40 -2.48 10.73
N ALA A 415 -25.44 -1.93 10.13
CA ALA A 415 -26.09 -2.56 8.99
C ALA A 415 -25.16 -2.63 7.77
N TYR A 416 -24.36 -1.58 7.53
CA TYR A 416 -23.37 -1.55 6.46
C TYR A 416 -22.25 -2.59 6.69
N ASN A 417 -21.63 -2.61 7.87
CA ASN A 417 -20.61 -3.58 8.25
C ASN A 417 -21.16 -5.02 8.19
N LYS A 418 -22.41 -5.22 8.63
CA LYS A 418 -23.09 -6.51 8.51
C LYS A 418 -23.17 -6.97 7.07
N ASP A 419 -23.52 -6.07 6.12
CA ASP A 419 -23.56 -6.39 4.69
C ASP A 419 -22.16 -6.79 4.18
N ASP A 420 -21.09 -6.11 4.61
CA ASP A 420 -19.72 -6.42 4.17
C ASP A 420 -19.25 -7.81 4.65
N VAL A 421 -19.48 -8.19 5.90
CA VAL A 421 -19.12 -9.53 6.38
C VAL A 421 -19.96 -10.64 5.74
N TRP A 422 -21.24 -10.38 5.48
CA TRP A 422 -22.09 -11.35 4.77
C TRP A 422 -21.69 -11.49 3.30
N ALA A 423 -21.44 -10.40 2.60
CA ALA A 423 -20.95 -10.42 1.23
C ALA A 423 -19.63 -11.19 1.12
N THR A 424 -18.70 -10.97 2.07
CA THR A 424 -17.43 -11.71 2.16
C THR A 424 -17.67 -13.23 2.29
N LYS A 425 -18.63 -13.65 3.13
CA LYS A 425 -19.02 -15.05 3.24
C LYS A 425 -19.59 -15.61 1.94
N GLU A 426 -20.51 -14.90 1.33
CA GLU A 426 -21.15 -15.36 0.09
C GLU A 426 -20.12 -15.46 -1.07
N VAL A 427 -19.16 -14.54 -1.15
CA VAL A 427 -18.04 -14.64 -2.11
C VAL A 427 -17.18 -15.87 -1.83
N ARG A 428 -16.84 -16.17 -0.56
CA ARG A 428 -16.12 -17.39 -0.19
C ARG A 428 -16.90 -18.63 -0.62
N ASP A 429 -18.18 -18.68 -0.32
CA ASP A 429 -19.05 -19.84 -0.62
C ASP A 429 -19.21 -20.02 -2.13
N TRP A 430 -19.33 -18.90 -2.88
CA TRP A 430 -19.32 -18.92 -4.34
C TRP A 430 -18.02 -19.51 -4.90
N LEU A 431 -16.84 -19.09 -4.38
CA LEU A 431 -15.55 -19.65 -4.79
C LEU A 431 -15.45 -21.16 -4.48
N VAL A 432 -15.95 -21.59 -3.33
CA VAL A 432 -16.03 -23.01 -2.97
C VAL A 432 -16.88 -23.79 -3.98
N ALA A 433 -18.01 -23.24 -4.40
CA ALA A 433 -18.89 -23.85 -5.40
C ALA A 433 -18.24 -23.96 -6.79
N GLN A 434 -17.25 -23.09 -7.10
CA GLN A 434 -16.51 -23.15 -8.36
C GLN A 434 -15.40 -24.22 -8.36
N ARG A 435 -15.09 -24.83 -7.21
CA ARG A 435 -14.02 -25.84 -7.15
C ARG A 435 -14.34 -27.08 -8.00
N PRO A 436 -13.43 -27.54 -8.87
CA PRO A 436 -13.59 -28.79 -9.60
C PRO A 436 -13.78 -29.97 -8.63
N LYS A 437 -14.67 -30.87 -8.99
CA LYS A 437 -14.87 -32.11 -8.22
C LYS A 437 -13.60 -32.95 -8.22
N GLY A 438 -13.12 -33.32 -7.03
CA GLY A 438 -11.91 -34.12 -6.86
C GLY A 438 -10.62 -33.31 -6.73
N LEU A 439 -10.68 -31.98 -6.76
CA LEU A 439 -9.55 -31.14 -6.41
C LEU A 439 -9.29 -31.24 -4.91
N ASP A 440 -8.09 -31.68 -4.53
CA ASP A 440 -7.69 -31.75 -3.13
C ASP A 440 -7.68 -30.37 -2.48
N TRP A 441 -8.04 -30.30 -1.21
CA TRP A 441 -7.90 -29.10 -0.40
C TRP A 441 -6.41 -28.86 -0.08
N PRO A 442 -5.98 -27.59 -0.01
CA PRO A 442 -4.61 -27.31 0.41
C PRO A 442 -4.38 -27.89 1.80
N LYS A 443 -3.24 -28.52 1.98
CA LYS A 443 -2.83 -28.94 3.31
C LYS A 443 -2.39 -27.70 4.09
N PRO A 444 -2.72 -27.61 5.38
CA PRO A 444 -2.13 -26.58 6.22
C PRO A 444 -0.62 -26.58 6.01
N ALA A 445 -0.03 -25.40 5.76
CA ALA A 445 1.41 -25.30 5.76
C ALA A 445 1.91 -25.87 7.10
N PRO A 446 2.88 -26.78 7.10
CA PRO A 446 3.47 -27.18 8.37
C PRO A 446 3.96 -25.89 9.03
N PRO A 447 3.72 -25.74 10.36
CA PRO A 447 4.30 -24.60 11.07
C PRO A 447 5.76 -24.52 10.68
N PRO A 448 6.33 -23.33 10.42
CA PRO A 448 7.74 -23.20 10.11
C PRO A 448 8.47 -23.96 11.20
N ALA A 449 9.13 -25.07 10.82
CA ALA A 449 9.87 -25.87 11.77
C ALA A 449 10.77 -24.90 12.52
N PRO A 450 10.75 -24.88 13.86
CA PRO A 450 11.77 -24.14 14.58
C PRO A 450 13.06 -24.63 13.95
N SER A 451 13.83 -23.72 13.34
CA SER A 451 15.00 -24.09 12.54
C SER A 451 16.10 -24.54 13.51
N ALA A 452 15.88 -25.67 14.19
CA ALA A 452 16.92 -26.35 14.96
C ALA A 452 18.16 -26.63 14.11
N ASP A 453 17.97 -26.76 12.78
CA ASP A 453 19.07 -26.94 11.84
C ASP A 453 19.89 -25.65 11.55
N ASN A 454 19.43 -24.48 12.00
CA ASN A 454 20.13 -23.20 11.81
C ASN A 454 20.53 -22.50 13.10
N ALA A 455 20.33 -23.13 14.26
CA ALA A 455 20.87 -22.59 15.50
C ALA A 455 22.40 -22.61 15.42
N PRO A 456 23.08 -21.50 15.67
CA PRO A 456 24.53 -21.46 15.69
C PRO A 456 25.08 -22.50 16.65
N GLU A 457 26.14 -23.20 16.24
CA GLU A 457 26.82 -24.19 17.10
C GLU A 457 27.21 -23.56 18.43
N GLY A 458 26.80 -24.17 19.54
CA GLY A 458 27.06 -23.68 20.90
C GLY A 458 26.05 -22.67 21.44
N GLN A 459 25.05 -22.25 20.68
CA GLN A 459 24.02 -21.28 21.17
C GLN A 459 23.22 -21.87 22.34
N ALA A 460 22.79 -23.13 22.23
CA ALA A 460 22.01 -23.79 23.28
C ALA A 460 22.79 -23.88 24.61
N GLU A 461 24.08 -24.17 24.55
CA GLU A 461 24.95 -24.23 25.72
C GLU A 461 25.13 -22.84 26.38
N LEU A 462 25.19 -21.79 25.59
CA LEU A 462 25.31 -20.42 26.07
C LEU A 462 24.01 -19.90 26.68
N LEU A 463 22.84 -20.38 26.24
CA LEU A 463 21.54 -20.04 26.81
C LEU A 463 21.30 -20.67 28.20
N GLU A 464 22.09 -21.68 28.61
CA GLU A 464 22.03 -22.26 29.96
C GLU A 464 22.64 -21.33 31.05
N PHE A 465 23.38 -20.31 30.64
CA PHE A 465 23.91 -19.34 31.59
C PHE A 465 22.85 -18.37 32.08
N PRO A 466 22.99 -17.77 33.28
CA PRO A 466 22.02 -16.85 33.83
C PRO A 466 21.71 -15.70 32.88
N GLU A 467 20.42 -15.35 32.81
CA GLU A 467 19.92 -14.21 32.04
C GLU A 467 20.68 -12.91 32.40
N GLY A 468 21.09 -12.14 31.40
CA GLY A 468 21.93 -10.95 31.59
C GLY A 468 23.43 -11.22 31.73
N SER A 469 23.88 -12.48 31.79
CA SER A 469 25.32 -12.79 31.74
C SER A 469 25.89 -12.53 30.33
N PHE A 470 27.21 -12.34 30.25
CA PHE A 470 27.87 -12.16 28.94
C PHE A 470 27.63 -13.36 28.00
N GLN A 471 27.64 -14.56 28.53
CA GLN A 471 27.41 -15.79 27.77
C GLN A 471 25.98 -15.84 27.21
N TYR A 472 24.98 -15.50 28.01
CA TYR A 472 23.60 -15.41 27.59
C TYR A 472 23.41 -14.35 26.49
N LEU A 473 24.00 -13.15 26.65
CA LEU A 473 23.98 -12.11 25.62
C LEU A 473 24.70 -12.56 24.34
N LEU A 474 25.80 -13.29 24.46
CA LEU A 474 26.53 -13.83 23.32
C LEU A 474 25.67 -14.84 22.55
N ALA A 475 24.90 -15.68 23.23
CA ALA A 475 23.98 -16.61 22.59
C ALA A 475 22.98 -15.88 21.67
N HIS A 476 22.43 -14.75 22.15
CA HIS A 476 21.51 -13.92 21.36
C HIS A 476 22.18 -13.13 20.24
N LEU A 477 23.49 -12.92 20.30
CA LEU A 477 24.24 -12.27 19.24
C LEU A 477 24.66 -13.23 18.12
N LEU A 478 24.77 -14.54 18.42
CA LEU A 478 25.20 -15.54 17.43
C LEU A 478 24.27 -15.64 16.22
N ASP A 479 22.96 -15.47 16.42
CA ASP A 479 21.97 -15.51 15.35
C ASP A 479 21.49 -14.13 14.89
N TYR A 480 22.10 -13.04 15.40
CA TYR A 480 21.73 -11.65 15.08
C TYR A 480 21.65 -11.41 13.57
N TRP A 481 22.72 -11.73 12.83
CA TRP A 481 22.77 -11.51 11.39
C TRP A 481 21.74 -12.34 10.62
N TRP A 482 21.40 -13.52 11.13
CA TRP A 482 20.39 -14.36 10.52
C TRP A 482 18.98 -13.80 10.73
N ARG A 483 18.68 -13.25 11.92
CA ARG A 483 17.44 -12.55 12.21
C ARG A 483 17.31 -11.28 11.38
N GLU A 484 18.34 -10.46 11.31
CA GLU A 484 18.40 -9.26 10.47
C GLU A 484 18.19 -9.61 8.99
N ARG A 485 18.80 -10.68 8.52
CA ARG A 485 18.59 -11.15 7.14
C ARG A 485 17.15 -11.59 6.89
N ARG A 486 16.51 -12.28 7.84
CA ARG A 486 15.09 -12.67 7.72
C ARG A 486 14.18 -11.45 7.72
N PHE A 487 14.43 -10.47 8.57
CA PHE A 487 13.71 -9.20 8.57
C PHE A 487 13.81 -8.50 7.20
N ASN A 488 15.00 -8.35 6.68
CA ASN A 488 15.24 -7.73 5.36
C ASN A 488 14.55 -8.51 4.22
N ILE A 489 14.51 -9.85 4.31
CA ILE A 489 13.80 -10.67 3.34
C ILE A 489 12.30 -10.47 3.47
N ALA A 490 11.75 -10.48 4.68
CA ALA A 490 10.33 -10.26 4.94
C ALA A 490 9.89 -8.86 4.49
N ASP A 491 10.68 -7.82 4.77
CA ASP A 491 10.44 -6.45 4.30
C ASP A 491 10.40 -6.37 2.76
N ARG A 492 11.33 -7.06 2.09
CA ARG A 492 11.32 -7.14 0.61
C ARG A 492 10.07 -7.82 0.07
N PHE A 493 9.64 -8.93 0.67
CA PHE A 493 8.41 -9.61 0.28
C PHE A 493 7.18 -8.74 0.52
N SER A 494 7.10 -8.06 1.66
CA SER A 494 6.01 -7.13 1.97
C SER A 494 5.91 -5.99 0.95
N ARG A 495 7.05 -5.43 0.52
CA ARG A 495 7.09 -4.40 -0.54
C ARG A 495 6.64 -4.94 -1.89
N LEU A 496 7.00 -6.18 -2.23
CA LEU A 496 6.58 -6.81 -3.46
C LEU A 496 5.08 -7.10 -3.45
N GLU A 497 4.53 -7.61 -2.34
CA GLU A 497 3.10 -7.80 -2.17
C GLU A 497 2.35 -6.46 -2.26
N ALA A 498 2.86 -5.41 -1.64
CA ALA A 498 2.26 -4.08 -1.73
C ALA A 498 2.27 -3.55 -3.17
N ALA A 499 3.34 -3.76 -3.93
CA ALA A 499 3.42 -3.37 -5.33
C ALA A 499 2.47 -4.18 -6.24
N GLU A 500 2.21 -5.45 -5.91
CA GLU A 500 1.22 -6.27 -6.62
C GLU A 500 -0.22 -5.92 -6.27
N LEU A 501 -0.48 -5.52 -5.01
CA LEU A 501 -1.81 -5.20 -4.48
C LEU A 501 -2.27 -3.79 -4.85
N GLU A 502 -1.37 -2.83 -4.90
CA GLU A 502 -1.67 -1.46 -5.28
C GLU A 502 -1.81 -1.33 -6.80
N THR A 503 -3.01 -1.61 -7.31
CA THR A 503 -3.38 -1.27 -8.68
C THR A 503 -3.17 0.23 -8.91
N GLY A 504 -2.06 0.59 -9.54
CA GLY A 504 -1.74 1.95 -9.94
C GLY A 504 -0.61 2.65 -9.18
N ARG A 505 -0.03 2.07 -8.13
CA ARG A 505 1.28 2.51 -7.66
C ARG A 505 2.35 1.70 -8.36
N ASP A 506 2.96 2.36 -9.31
CA ASP A 506 4.16 1.91 -9.95
C ASP A 506 5.27 1.78 -8.88
N SER A 507 5.97 0.66 -8.86
CA SER A 507 7.18 0.46 -8.04
C SER A 507 8.27 1.51 -8.31
N LEU A 508 8.09 2.34 -9.34
CA LEU A 508 8.92 3.51 -9.69
C LEU A 508 8.98 4.56 -8.57
N GLY A 509 8.03 4.59 -7.65
CA GLY A 509 8.00 5.52 -6.52
C GLY A 509 8.74 5.07 -5.27
N ASP A 510 9.25 3.83 -5.22
CA ASP A 510 10.04 3.31 -4.09
C ASP A 510 11.53 3.37 -4.43
N PRO A 511 12.33 4.27 -3.80
CA PRO A 511 13.74 4.42 -4.09
C PRO A 511 14.59 3.19 -3.76
N ASN A 512 14.04 2.22 -3.04
CA ASN A 512 14.71 0.94 -2.75
C ASN A 512 14.30 -0.19 -3.73
N THR A 513 13.56 0.15 -4.78
CA THR A 513 13.07 -0.79 -5.78
C THR A 513 13.37 -0.23 -7.16
N ILE A 514 13.84 -1.08 -8.09
CA ILE A 514 13.92 -0.72 -9.51
C ILE A 514 12.70 -1.30 -10.20
N GLY A 515 11.74 -0.44 -10.54
CA GLY A 515 10.53 -0.81 -11.26
C GLY A 515 10.68 -0.69 -12.78
N GLY A 516 9.74 -1.28 -13.52
CA GLY A 516 9.69 -1.14 -14.99
C GLY A 516 10.85 -1.78 -15.74
N LEU A 517 11.45 -2.86 -15.20
CA LEU A 517 12.55 -3.57 -15.84
C LEU A 517 12.10 -4.23 -17.15
N ALA A 518 12.69 -3.80 -18.26
CA ALA A 518 12.52 -4.39 -19.60
C ALA A 518 13.77 -5.16 -20.02
N SER A 519 13.60 -6.44 -20.37
CA SER A 519 14.72 -7.28 -20.80
C SER A 519 15.25 -6.83 -22.17
N GLN A 520 16.54 -6.56 -22.26
CA GLN A 520 17.25 -6.28 -23.51
C GLN A 520 17.89 -7.57 -24.13
N GLY A 521 17.58 -8.72 -23.55
CA GLY A 521 18.11 -9.99 -24.01
C GLY A 521 19.46 -10.38 -23.41
N GLN A 522 20.00 -11.49 -23.91
CA GLN A 522 21.27 -12.02 -23.41
C GLN A 522 22.46 -11.24 -23.98
N VAL A 523 23.36 -10.86 -23.09
CA VAL A 523 24.64 -10.23 -23.43
C VAL A 523 25.75 -11.27 -23.31
N ALA A 524 26.70 -11.23 -24.24
CA ALA A 524 27.83 -12.12 -24.24
C ALA A 524 28.61 -12.04 -22.92
N PRO A 525 28.99 -13.17 -22.33
CA PRO A 525 29.76 -13.15 -21.08
C PRO A 525 31.13 -12.50 -21.33
N PRO A 526 31.69 -11.79 -20.34
CA PRO A 526 33.05 -11.25 -20.47
C PRO A 526 34.07 -12.37 -20.64
N PRO A 527 35.26 -12.08 -21.16
CA PRO A 527 36.31 -13.04 -21.32
C PRO A 527 36.60 -13.80 -20.03
N GLY A 528 36.42 -15.15 -20.06
CA GLY A 528 36.64 -16.01 -18.90
C GLY A 528 35.40 -16.39 -18.09
N ALA A 529 34.25 -15.77 -18.31
CA ALA A 529 32.98 -16.17 -17.68
C ALA A 529 32.23 -17.18 -18.55
N ARG A 530 31.56 -18.16 -17.89
CA ARG A 530 30.81 -19.25 -18.57
C ARG A 530 29.30 -19.04 -18.55
N VAL A 531 28.81 -18.03 -17.81
CA VAL A 531 27.39 -17.80 -17.62
C VAL A 531 26.96 -16.61 -18.49
N ALA A 532 25.90 -16.80 -19.28
CA ALA A 532 25.29 -15.73 -20.03
C ALA A 532 24.73 -14.67 -19.08
N ARG A 533 24.85 -13.40 -19.45
CA ARG A 533 24.27 -12.26 -18.72
C ARG A 533 23.02 -11.81 -19.41
N GLN A 534 22.13 -11.21 -18.67
CA GLN A 534 20.94 -10.56 -19.19
C GLN A 534 21.02 -9.07 -18.88
N ALA A 535 20.83 -8.25 -19.90
CA ALA A 535 20.71 -6.82 -19.74
C ALA A 535 19.25 -6.44 -19.56
N PHE A 536 19.00 -5.46 -18.70
CA PHE A 536 17.69 -4.88 -18.50
C PHE A 536 17.81 -3.36 -18.67
N HIS A 537 16.79 -2.77 -19.26
CA HIS A 537 16.57 -1.33 -19.26
C HIS A 537 15.44 -1.02 -18.26
N PHE A 538 15.50 0.13 -17.63
CA PHE A 538 14.45 0.62 -16.75
C PHE A 538 14.24 2.12 -16.98
N PRO A 539 13.00 2.62 -16.78
CA PRO A 539 12.72 4.05 -16.94
C PRO A 539 13.46 4.87 -15.89
N GLU A 540 13.64 6.15 -16.19
CA GLU A 540 14.23 7.10 -15.23
C GLU A 540 13.40 7.12 -13.94
N GLN A 541 14.03 6.80 -12.83
CA GLN A 541 13.41 6.70 -11.51
C GLN A 541 14.41 7.07 -10.42
N GLU A 542 13.89 7.46 -9.24
CA GLU A 542 14.72 7.67 -8.07
C GLU A 542 15.18 6.33 -7.50
N VAL A 543 16.47 6.16 -7.34
CA VAL A 543 17.08 4.93 -6.84
C VAL A 543 17.95 5.26 -5.64
N ASN A 544 17.80 4.53 -4.55
CA ASN A 544 18.69 4.63 -3.40
C ASN A 544 20.07 4.03 -3.73
N GLU A 545 20.97 4.87 -4.22
CA GLU A 545 22.32 4.47 -4.62
C GLU A 545 23.08 3.72 -3.52
N ALA A 546 22.91 4.09 -2.26
CA ALA A 546 23.59 3.45 -1.14
C ALA A 546 23.20 1.97 -0.96
N GLY A 547 21.99 1.58 -1.40
CA GLY A 547 21.51 0.20 -1.34
C GLY A 547 21.74 -0.61 -2.62
N LEU A 548 21.93 0.05 -3.76
CA LEU A 548 21.91 -0.57 -5.09
C LEU A 548 23.25 -0.47 -5.84
N VAL A 549 24.09 0.54 -5.54
CA VAL A 549 25.38 0.70 -6.22
C VAL A 549 26.41 -0.25 -5.61
N PRO A 550 27.10 -1.07 -6.42
CA PRO A 550 28.23 -1.86 -5.96
C PRO A 550 29.32 -0.93 -5.39
N GLN A 551 29.53 -0.95 -4.10
CA GLN A 551 30.83 -0.52 -3.59
C GLN A 551 31.86 -1.43 -4.25
N ALA A 552 32.90 -0.83 -4.82
CA ALA A 552 33.84 -1.44 -5.74
C ALA A 552 34.73 -2.55 -5.13
N ASP A 553 34.20 -3.41 -4.26
CA ASP A 553 34.90 -4.59 -3.77
C ASP A 553 34.40 -5.82 -4.52
N PRO A 554 35.19 -6.38 -5.47
CA PRO A 554 34.81 -7.57 -6.22
C PRO A 554 34.61 -8.83 -5.35
N LYS A 555 34.92 -8.76 -4.04
CA LYS A 555 34.71 -9.88 -3.11
C LYS A 555 33.29 -9.94 -2.53
N PHE A 556 32.51 -8.88 -2.63
CA PHE A 556 31.14 -8.81 -2.13
C PHE A 556 30.20 -8.30 -3.22
N PRO A 557 29.84 -9.13 -4.17
CA PRO A 557 28.87 -8.74 -5.20
C PRO A 557 27.54 -8.42 -4.53
N ILE A 558 26.95 -7.28 -4.88
CA ILE A 558 25.60 -6.94 -4.45
C ILE A 558 24.65 -7.99 -5.01
N SER A 559 23.91 -8.67 -4.16
CA SER A 559 22.81 -9.50 -4.60
C SER A 559 21.55 -8.68 -4.67
N VAL A 560 21.01 -8.49 -5.86
CA VAL A 560 19.69 -7.93 -6.09
C VAL A 560 18.71 -9.09 -6.13
N SER A 561 17.63 -8.97 -5.32
CA SER A 561 16.49 -9.87 -5.43
C SER A 561 15.57 -9.32 -6.49
N TYR A 562 15.20 -10.13 -7.45
CA TYR A 562 14.30 -9.75 -8.53
C TYR A 562 13.24 -10.82 -8.73
N ILE A 563 12.09 -10.41 -9.23
CA ILE A 563 11.05 -11.34 -9.62
C ILE A 563 11.29 -11.70 -11.09
N THR A 564 11.58 -12.96 -11.36
CA THR A 564 11.50 -13.48 -12.72
C THR A 564 10.08 -13.96 -12.96
N PRO A 565 9.38 -13.46 -13.98
CA PRO A 565 8.19 -14.14 -14.43
C PRO A 565 8.60 -15.54 -14.93
N ASP A 566 7.96 -16.57 -14.39
CA ASP A 566 8.00 -17.90 -14.96
C ASP A 566 7.20 -17.96 -16.29
N ALA A 567 7.12 -19.12 -16.91
CA ALA A 567 6.33 -19.30 -18.12
C ALA A 567 4.83 -18.99 -17.95
N THR A 568 4.35 -18.80 -16.70
CA THR A 568 2.98 -18.44 -16.36
C THR A 568 2.82 -16.96 -15.98
N GLY A 569 3.89 -16.16 -16.05
CA GLY A 569 3.89 -14.75 -15.66
C GLY A 569 4.03 -14.51 -14.15
N ARG A 570 4.31 -15.56 -13.37
CA ARG A 570 4.56 -15.43 -11.93
C ARG A 570 5.97 -14.99 -11.64
N GLY A 571 6.07 -14.10 -10.70
CA GLY A 571 7.35 -13.73 -10.15
C GLY A 571 7.86 -14.80 -9.18
N HIS A 572 9.02 -15.40 -9.48
CA HIS A 572 9.81 -16.10 -8.49
C HIS A 572 10.90 -15.18 -7.97
N LEU A 573 11.05 -15.11 -6.66
CA LEU A 573 12.16 -14.39 -6.08
C LEU A 573 13.46 -15.11 -6.44
N ALA A 574 14.22 -14.52 -7.33
CA ALA A 574 15.58 -14.96 -7.63
C ALA A 574 16.56 -13.90 -7.10
N SER A 575 17.73 -14.32 -6.69
CA SER A 575 18.82 -13.41 -6.38
C SER A 575 19.93 -13.55 -7.40
N THR A 576 20.44 -12.43 -7.87
CA THR A 576 21.60 -12.39 -8.76
C THR A 576 22.58 -11.33 -8.29
N SER A 577 23.82 -11.41 -8.77
CA SER A 577 24.78 -10.32 -8.59
C SER A 577 24.62 -9.32 -9.73
N VAL A 578 24.48 -8.05 -9.39
CA VAL A 578 24.56 -6.95 -10.36
C VAL A 578 26.03 -6.59 -10.54
N GLU A 579 26.52 -6.61 -11.78
CA GLU A 579 27.92 -6.33 -12.08
C GLU A 579 28.14 -4.89 -12.53
N ALA A 580 27.14 -4.26 -13.09
CA ALA A 580 27.14 -2.85 -13.46
C ALA A 580 25.71 -2.30 -13.43
N LEU A 581 25.55 -1.14 -12.84
CA LEU A 581 24.34 -0.35 -12.88
C LEU A 581 24.76 1.02 -13.45
N ASP A 582 24.15 1.41 -14.57
CA ASP A 582 24.33 2.73 -15.18
C ASP A 582 23.04 3.51 -14.88
N VAL A 583 23.11 4.44 -13.92
CA VAL A 583 21.97 5.23 -13.42
C VAL A 583 21.94 6.60 -14.08
#